data_36b25bbd79fd592ede97bfa52edd495f
#
_entry.id   36b25bbd79fd592ede97bfa52edd495f
#
_cell.length_a   1.000
_cell.length_b   1.000
_cell.length_c   1.000
_cell.angle_alpha   90.00
_cell.angle_beta   90.00
_cell.angle_gamma   90.00
#
_symmetry.space_group_name_H-M   'P 1'
#
loop_
_entity.id
_entity.type
_entity.pdbx_description
1 polymer ?
#
loop_
_entity_poly.entity_id
_entity_poly.type
_entity_poly.pdbx_seq_one_letter_code
_entity_poly.pdbx_strand_id
1 'polypeptide(L)'
;MVSTVASGDVKPYVGPSDICMMYSVTDVSGINSVSEKVLSNAAHALAGMIAHAGRTASTSAAKPAIGLSMFGVTTRCVQGITKQLEDRYDCLVFHATGTGGQSMEKLVESGLLAGVIDVTTTEIADEIGGGVLSAGPTRLDAIARSRVPYVGSCGALDMINFWAMETVQAQHRGRNLHRHNANVTLMRTTAEECRRIGQFLVDKLNRLQGPVRFLIPLGGVSMLDAPGQPFWDPAADKALFDVLISGFRTGVDRRLVVLPHNINDPAFIDALVDNFNQISGSGLARVASR
;
A
#
# COMPACT_ATOMS: atom_id res chain seq x y z
N MET A 1 -11.01 -3.73 23.60
CA MET A 1 -12.49 -3.55 23.47
C MET A 1 -13.18 -4.86 23.79
N VAL A 2 -14.28 -4.85 24.59
CA VAL A 2 -15.14 -6.01 24.79
C VAL A 2 -16.40 -5.82 23.95
N SER A 3 -16.76 -6.81 23.12
CA SER A 3 -17.89 -6.69 22.19
C SER A 3 -18.43 -8.05 21.75
N THR A 4 -19.72 -8.11 21.45
CA THR A 4 -20.38 -9.28 20.83
C THR A 4 -19.87 -9.54 19.41
N VAL A 5 -19.43 -8.49 18.67
CA VAL A 5 -18.94 -8.64 17.29
C VAL A 5 -17.56 -9.31 17.20
N ALA A 6 -16.84 -9.43 18.32
CA ALA A 6 -15.51 -10.05 18.34
C ALA A 6 -15.51 -11.56 18.04
N SER A 7 -16.69 -12.19 17.89
CA SER A 7 -16.85 -13.60 17.48
C SER A 7 -16.95 -13.79 15.97
N GLY A 8 -17.02 -12.71 15.17
CA GLY A 8 -17.23 -12.74 13.73
C GLY A 8 -16.25 -11.90 12.95
N ASP A 9 -16.64 -11.43 11.77
CA ASP A 9 -15.84 -10.50 10.96
C ASP A 9 -15.78 -9.13 11.64
N VAL A 10 -14.60 -8.80 12.16
CA VAL A 10 -14.36 -7.54 12.87
C VAL A 10 -13.82 -6.44 11.97
N LYS A 11 -13.40 -6.77 10.73
CA LYS A 11 -12.80 -5.83 9.79
C LYS A 11 -13.61 -4.54 9.59
N PRO A 12 -14.96 -4.57 9.44
CA PRO A 12 -15.76 -3.36 9.27
C PRO A 12 -15.72 -2.40 10.46
N TYR A 13 -15.36 -2.89 11.64
CA TYR A 13 -15.36 -2.12 12.90
C TYR A 13 -13.99 -1.58 13.28
N VAL A 14 -12.93 -2.35 13.02
CA VAL A 14 -11.57 -2.00 13.47
C VAL A 14 -10.68 -1.49 12.33
N GLY A 15 -11.00 -1.84 11.09
CA GLY A 15 -10.18 -1.49 9.93
C GLY A 15 -8.72 -1.93 10.10
N PRO A 16 -7.74 -1.09 9.70
CA PRO A 16 -6.31 -1.36 9.85
C PRO A 16 -5.75 -0.91 11.21
N SER A 17 -6.59 -0.69 12.23
CA SER A 17 -6.16 -0.21 13.53
C SER A 17 -5.66 -1.34 14.44
N ASP A 18 -4.65 -1.06 15.28
CA ASP A 18 -4.17 -1.97 16.32
C ASP A 18 -5.16 -1.99 17.50
N ILE A 19 -6.17 -2.83 17.40
CA ILE A 19 -7.23 -2.98 18.40
C ILE A 19 -7.30 -4.42 18.88
N CYS A 20 -7.05 -4.64 20.18
CA CYS A 20 -7.32 -5.91 20.83
C CYS A 20 -8.82 -6.03 21.13
N MET A 21 -9.48 -7.06 20.58
CA MET A 21 -10.89 -7.36 20.82
C MET A 21 -11.07 -8.62 21.64
N MET A 22 -11.97 -8.54 22.64
CA MET A 22 -12.36 -9.67 23.47
C MET A 22 -13.86 -9.92 23.28
N TYR A 23 -14.22 -11.16 22.99
CA TYR A 23 -15.62 -11.55 22.83
C TYR A 23 -16.36 -11.50 24.18
N SER A 24 -17.49 -10.81 24.21
CA SER A 24 -18.27 -10.64 25.44
C SER A 24 -19.03 -11.89 25.87
N VAL A 25 -19.17 -12.89 24.99
CA VAL A 25 -19.92 -14.15 25.16
C VAL A 25 -21.43 -13.95 25.27
N THR A 26 -21.87 -13.10 26.17
CA THR A 26 -23.26 -12.64 26.31
C THR A 26 -23.39 -11.22 25.78
N ASP A 27 -24.62 -10.79 25.54
CA ASP A 27 -24.88 -9.38 25.24
C ASP A 27 -24.50 -8.50 26.45
N VAL A 28 -24.03 -7.29 26.15
CA VAL A 28 -23.59 -6.30 27.15
C VAL A 28 -24.85 -5.56 27.67
N SER A 29 -25.72 -6.30 28.35
CA SER A 29 -26.96 -5.82 28.95
C SER A 29 -26.96 -6.13 30.44
N GLY A 30 -26.46 -5.18 31.23
CA GLY A 30 -26.28 -5.36 32.68
C GLY A 30 -25.09 -6.25 33.04
N ILE A 31 -24.93 -6.50 34.34
CA ILE A 31 -23.88 -7.38 34.90
C ILE A 31 -24.47 -8.72 35.26
N ASN A 32 -23.89 -9.79 34.76
CA ASN A 32 -24.20 -11.17 35.09
C ASN A 32 -22.89 -11.94 35.32
N SER A 33 -22.95 -13.18 35.78
CA SER A 33 -21.78 -13.99 36.14
C SER A 33 -20.78 -14.18 34.96
N VAL A 34 -21.29 -14.21 33.72
CA VAL A 34 -20.43 -14.33 32.51
C VAL A 34 -19.82 -12.98 32.16
N SER A 35 -20.64 -11.92 32.06
CA SER A 35 -20.14 -10.58 31.72
C SER A 35 -19.16 -10.04 32.77
N GLU A 36 -19.41 -10.31 34.08
CA GLU A 36 -18.47 -9.97 35.16
C GLU A 36 -17.09 -10.62 34.94
N LYS A 37 -17.10 -11.93 34.61
CA LYS A 37 -15.83 -12.66 34.33
C LYS A 37 -15.08 -12.10 33.10
N VAL A 38 -15.80 -11.85 32.01
CA VAL A 38 -15.20 -11.33 30.78
C VAL A 38 -14.66 -9.92 30.99
N LEU A 39 -15.42 -9.04 31.64
CA LEU A 39 -14.99 -7.67 31.92
C LEU A 39 -13.79 -7.65 32.87
N SER A 40 -13.77 -8.53 33.88
CA SER A 40 -12.62 -8.70 34.77
C SER A 40 -11.37 -9.15 34.00
N ASN A 41 -11.49 -10.12 33.10
CA ASN A 41 -10.37 -10.55 32.24
C ASN A 41 -9.86 -9.39 31.36
N ALA A 42 -10.77 -8.59 30.78
CA ALA A 42 -10.39 -7.43 29.98
C ALA A 42 -9.64 -6.37 30.81
N ALA A 43 -10.12 -6.11 32.04
CA ALA A 43 -9.46 -5.20 32.98
C ALA A 43 -8.04 -5.68 33.37
N HIS A 44 -7.89 -6.99 33.64
CA HIS A 44 -6.57 -7.56 33.94
C HIS A 44 -5.63 -7.52 32.74
N ALA A 45 -6.13 -7.76 31.53
CA ALA A 45 -5.33 -7.64 30.30
C ALA A 45 -4.82 -6.20 30.10
N LEU A 46 -5.71 -5.21 30.27
CA LEU A 46 -5.34 -3.79 30.18
C LEU A 46 -4.34 -3.38 31.28
N ALA A 47 -4.56 -3.81 32.49
CA ALA A 47 -3.64 -3.55 33.60
C ALA A 47 -2.24 -4.14 33.32
N GLY A 48 -2.17 -5.36 32.78
CA GLY A 48 -0.93 -5.98 32.34
C GLY A 48 -0.23 -5.19 31.21
N MET A 49 -0.96 -4.75 30.21
CA MET A 49 -0.42 -3.88 29.14
C MET A 49 0.17 -2.60 29.70
N ILE A 50 -0.53 -1.92 30.62
CA ILE A 50 -0.06 -0.68 31.25
C ILE A 50 1.17 -0.96 32.12
N ALA A 51 1.16 -1.99 32.97
CA ALA A 51 2.25 -2.32 33.87
C ALA A 51 3.56 -2.68 33.14
N HIS A 52 3.45 -3.17 31.91
CA HIS A 52 4.59 -3.55 31.08
C HIS A 52 4.87 -2.57 29.94
N ALA A 53 4.07 -1.52 29.76
CA ALA A 53 4.33 -0.49 28.77
C ALA A 53 5.71 0.16 29.02
N GLY A 54 6.51 0.26 27.96
CA GLY A 54 7.84 0.86 27.99
C GLY A 54 8.95 -0.03 28.59
N ARG A 55 8.65 -1.27 29.00
CA ARG A 55 9.68 -2.23 29.47
C ARG A 55 10.45 -2.91 28.35
N THR A 56 9.96 -2.89 27.13
CA THR A 56 10.70 -3.26 25.93
C THR A 56 11.64 -2.10 25.57
N ALA A 57 12.78 -2.03 26.27
CA ALA A 57 13.87 -1.15 25.85
C ALA A 57 14.31 -1.63 24.46
N SER A 58 14.07 -0.81 23.43
CA SER A 58 14.76 -0.99 22.15
C SER A 58 16.26 -0.87 22.45
N THR A 59 17.01 -1.97 22.35
CA THR A 59 18.44 -2.02 22.62
C THR A 59 19.28 -1.43 21.48
N SER A 60 18.66 -0.99 20.39
CA SER A 60 19.30 -0.26 19.30
C SER A 60 18.64 1.11 19.14
N ALA A 61 19.42 2.13 18.77
CA ALA A 61 18.86 3.39 18.28
C ALA A 61 17.87 3.04 17.13
N ALA A 62 16.58 3.26 17.37
CA ALA A 62 15.57 2.88 16.42
C ALA A 62 15.81 3.63 15.10
N LYS A 63 16.01 2.90 14.02
CA LYS A 63 16.09 3.48 12.67
C LYS A 63 14.74 4.13 12.34
N PRO A 64 14.72 5.24 11.60
CA PRO A 64 13.46 5.78 11.12
C PRO A 64 12.76 4.76 10.21
N ALA A 65 11.46 4.54 10.45
CA ALA A 65 10.68 3.59 9.67
C ALA A 65 10.21 4.23 8.35
N ILE A 66 10.26 3.46 7.27
CA ILE A 66 9.69 3.82 5.96
C ILE A 66 8.72 2.75 5.49
N GLY A 67 7.65 3.17 4.80
CA GLY A 67 6.65 2.25 4.23
C GLY A 67 6.96 1.90 2.78
N LEU A 68 6.88 0.62 2.43
CA LEU A 68 7.00 0.12 1.07
C LEU A 68 5.76 -0.71 0.70
N SER A 69 5.11 -0.42 -0.42
CA SER A 69 4.04 -1.27 -0.94
C SER A 69 4.60 -2.34 -1.87
N MET A 70 4.11 -3.58 -1.74
CA MET A 70 4.57 -4.74 -2.51
C MET A 70 3.39 -5.60 -2.98
N PHE A 71 3.53 -6.19 -4.14
CA PHE A 71 2.68 -7.29 -4.61
C PHE A 71 3.55 -8.40 -5.22
N GLY A 72 3.04 -9.62 -5.36
CA GLY A 72 3.85 -10.76 -5.81
C GLY A 72 4.66 -10.52 -7.09
N VAL A 73 4.13 -9.71 -7.99
CA VAL A 73 4.75 -9.40 -9.30
C VAL A 73 5.76 -8.23 -9.29
N THR A 74 5.93 -7.57 -8.13
CA THR A 74 6.90 -6.49 -7.89
C THR A 74 7.86 -6.81 -6.73
N THR A 75 7.80 -8.02 -6.21
CA THR A 75 8.61 -8.47 -5.06
C THR A 75 10.10 -8.21 -5.27
N ARG A 76 10.62 -8.49 -6.48
CA ARG A 76 12.03 -8.29 -6.80
C ARG A 76 12.45 -6.82 -6.65
N CYS A 77 11.59 -5.90 -7.09
CA CYS A 77 11.83 -4.47 -6.94
C CYS A 77 11.93 -4.08 -5.46
N VAL A 78 10.95 -4.46 -4.67
CA VAL A 78 10.88 -4.08 -3.24
C VAL A 78 12.01 -4.70 -2.44
N GLN A 79 12.36 -5.96 -2.70
CA GLN A 79 13.52 -6.60 -2.06
C GLN A 79 14.84 -5.89 -2.40
N GLY A 80 15.00 -5.44 -3.65
CA GLY A 80 16.18 -4.68 -4.06
C GLY A 80 16.28 -3.31 -3.36
N ILE A 81 15.14 -2.61 -3.20
CA ILE A 81 15.06 -1.36 -2.43
C ILE A 81 15.39 -1.60 -0.96
N THR A 82 14.76 -2.60 -0.34
CA THR A 82 14.99 -2.95 1.06
C THR A 82 16.46 -3.20 1.34
N LYS A 83 17.11 -4.02 0.51
CA LYS A 83 18.53 -4.35 0.65
C LYS A 83 19.44 -3.10 0.60
N GLN A 84 19.06 -2.07 -0.15
CA GLN A 84 19.86 -0.83 -0.25
C GLN A 84 19.59 0.16 0.90
N LEU A 85 18.45 0.04 1.58
CA LEU A 85 18.01 0.99 2.60
C LEU A 85 18.02 0.44 4.02
N GLU A 86 18.06 -0.87 4.23
CA GLU A 86 17.91 -1.52 5.54
C GLU A 86 18.98 -1.15 6.57
N ASP A 87 20.16 -0.69 6.14
CA ASP A 87 21.19 -0.19 7.06
C ASP A 87 20.79 1.14 7.72
N ARG A 88 19.98 1.95 7.04
CA ARG A 88 19.59 3.31 7.48
C ARG A 88 18.16 3.43 7.94
N TYR A 89 17.28 2.56 7.48
CA TYR A 89 15.85 2.61 7.72
C TYR A 89 15.31 1.26 8.19
N ASP A 90 14.25 1.29 8.99
CA ASP A 90 13.38 0.14 9.23
C ASP A 90 12.36 0.08 8.07
N CYS A 91 12.56 -0.89 7.17
CA CYS A 91 11.78 -1.02 5.94
C CYS A 91 10.51 -1.84 6.19
N LEU A 92 9.39 -1.18 6.41
CA LEU A 92 8.09 -1.82 6.64
C LEU A 92 7.40 -2.12 5.30
N VAL A 93 7.32 -3.40 4.94
CA VAL A 93 6.73 -3.84 3.67
C VAL A 93 5.26 -4.20 3.87
N PHE A 94 4.37 -3.54 3.12
CA PHE A 94 2.92 -3.74 3.14
C PHE A 94 2.49 -4.45 1.85
N HIS A 95 1.77 -5.57 2.00
CA HIS A 95 1.24 -6.28 0.85
C HIS A 95 0.02 -5.54 0.29
N ALA A 96 0.12 -5.06 -0.94
CA ALA A 96 -0.88 -4.22 -1.62
C ALA A 96 -2.13 -5.05 -2.00
N THR A 97 -2.91 -5.42 -0.98
CA THR A 97 -4.13 -6.23 -1.05
C THR A 97 -5.34 -5.51 -0.45
N GLY A 98 -5.38 -4.20 -0.56
CA GLY A 98 -6.40 -3.34 0.04
C GLY A 98 -6.03 -2.96 1.48
N THR A 99 -5.99 -3.94 2.36
CA THR A 99 -5.61 -3.72 3.77
C THR A 99 -4.18 -3.22 3.93
N GLY A 100 -3.25 -3.65 3.05
CA GLY A 100 -1.85 -3.23 3.12
C GLY A 100 -1.67 -1.73 2.88
N GLY A 101 -2.26 -1.19 1.82
CA GLY A 101 -2.24 0.24 1.54
C GLY A 101 -2.91 1.06 2.65
N GLN A 102 -4.07 0.58 3.15
CA GLN A 102 -4.76 1.21 4.28
C GLN A 102 -3.88 1.24 5.55
N SER A 103 -3.20 0.14 5.86
CA SER A 103 -2.30 0.04 7.03
C SER A 103 -1.10 0.97 6.91
N MET A 104 -0.47 1.01 5.74
CA MET A 104 0.63 1.94 5.46
C MET A 104 0.20 3.39 5.65
N GLU A 105 -0.95 3.77 5.09
CA GLU A 105 -1.49 5.12 5.21
C GLU A 105 -1.89 5.45 6.65
N LYS A 106 -2.37 4.47 7.43
CA LYS A 106 -2.66 4.66 8.86
C LYS A 106 -1.41 4.98 9.67
N LEU A 107 -0.28 4.33 9.38
CA LEU A 107 1.00 4.65 10.03
C LEU A 107 1.53 6.02 9.59
N VAL A 108 1.29 6.44 8.35
CA VAL A 108 1.58 7.81 7.90
C VAL A 108 0.77 8.84 8.70
N GLU A 109 -0.53 8.65 8.87
CA GLU A 109 -1.39 9.53 9.68
C GLU A 109 -0.94 9.61 11.15
N SER A 110 -0.47 8.49 11.68
CA SER A 110 0.04 8.40 13.05
C SER A 110 1.45 9.00 13.22
N GLY A 111 2.09 9.49 12.16
CA GLY A 111 3.43 10.06 12.19
C GLY A 111 4.53 9.02 12.45
N LEU A 112 4.26 7.74 12.21
CA LEU A 112 5.18 6.64 12.48
C LEU A 112 6.10 6.32 11.30
N LEU A 113 5.84 6.88 10.11
CA LEU A 113 6.68 6.71 8.93
C LEU A 113 7.41 8.01 8.59
N ALA A 114 8.72 7.92 8.41
CA ALA A 114 9.58 9.02 7.97
C ALA A 114 9.56 9.24 6.45
N GLY A 115 9.04 8.28 5.69
CA GLY A 115 8.91 8.35 4.24
C GLY A 115 8.14 7.16 3.68
N VAL A 116 7.75 7.24 2.42
CA VAL A 116 7.02 6.17 1.71
C VAL A 116 7.65 5.95 0.33
N ILE A 117 7.87 4.68 0.00
CA ILE A 117 8.22 4.22 -1.35
C ILE A 117 7.10 3.31 -1.85
N ASP A 118 6.10 3.89 -2.49
CA ASP A 118 4.88 3.24 -2.96
C ASP A 118 5.08 2.66 -4.36
N VAL A 119 5.83 1.55 -4.41
CA VAL A 119 6.19 0.88 -5.67
C VAL A 119 4.96 0.33 -6.35
N THR A 120 4.01 -0.22 -5.56
CA THR A 120 2.92 -1.06 -6.04
C THR A 120 1.58 -0.44 -5.70
N THR A 121 0.92 0.06 -6.72
CA THR A 121 -0.36 0.77 -6.61
C THR A 121 -1.54 -0.02 -7.19
N THR A 122 -1.41 -1.35 -7.32
CA THR A 122 -2.45 -2.27 -7.89
C THR A 122 -3.82 -2.13 -7.25
N GLU A 123 -3.89 -1.73 -5.97
CA GLU A 123 -5.13 -1.47 -5.23
C GLU A 123 -6.01 -0.40 -5.92
N ILE A 124 -5.39 0.51 -6.69
CA ILE A 124 -6.09 1.53 -7.48
C ILE A 124 -6.70 0.91 -8.74
N ALA A 125 -6.02 -0.06 -9.36
CA ALA A 125 -6.58 -0.80 -10.49
C ALA A 125 -7.82 -1.59 -10.04
N ASP A 126 -7.77 -2.19 -8.87
CA ASP A 126 -8.91 -2.90 -8.27
C ASP A 126 -10.08 -1.96 -7.95
N GLU A 127 -9.81 -0.77 -7.41
CA GLU A 127 -10.84 0.25 -7.15
C GLU A 127 -11.55 0.67 -8.45
N ILE A 128 -10.81 0.88 -9.52
CA ILE A 128 -11.35 1.34 -10.80
C ILE A 128 -12.04 0.22 -11.58
N GLY A 129 -11.51 -1.01 -11.49
CA GLY A 129 -11.95 -2.17 -12.27
C GLY A 129 -12.86 -3.13 -11.52
N GLY A 130 -13.19 -2.87 -10.24
CA GLY A 130 -14.06 -3.70 -9.43
C GLY A 130 -13.39 -4.99 -8.95
N GLY A 131 -12.06 -4.96 -8.76
CA GLY A 131 -11.30 -6.06 -8.17
C GLY A 131 -11.52 -6.21 -6.67
N VAL A 132 -11.04 -7.33 -6.11
CA VAL A 132 -11.29 -7.71 -4.72
C VAL A 132 -10.25 -7.18 -3.73
N LEU A 133 -9.19 -6.54 -4.21
CA LEU A 133 -8.08 -6.04 -3.40
C LEU A 133 -8.02 -4.50 -3.36
N SER A 134 -9.16 -3.83 -3.55
CA SER A 134 -9.24 -2.36 -3.45
C SER A 134 -8.90 -1.86 -2.05
N ALA A 135 -8.13 -0.78 -1.96
CA ALA A 135 -7.93 0.00 -0.73
C ALA A 135 -8.98 1.12 -0.56
N GLY A 136 -9.91 1.23 -1.50
CA GLY A 136 -10.96 2.23 -1.53
C GLY A 136 -10.56 3.56 -2.20
N PRO A 137 -11.53 4.44 -2.39
CA PRO A 137 -11.34 5.70 -3.12
C PRO A 137 -10.46 6.71 -2.36
N THR A 138 -10.16 6.46 -1.09
CA THR A 138 -9.32 7.34 -0.25
C THR A 138 -7.83 7.01 -0.32
N ARG A 139 -7.42 6.00 -1.12
CA ARG A 139 -6.00 5.66 -1.34
C ARG A 139 -5.20 6.90 -1.72
N LEU A 140 -4.04 7.13 -1.06
CA LEU A 140 -3.17 8.31 -1.12
C LEU A 140 -3.66 9.56 -0.38
N ASP A 141 -4.85 9.59 0.21
CA ASP A 141 -5.36 10.79 0.90
C ASP A 141 -4.62 11.08 2.22
N ALA A 142 -4.21 10.06 2.96
CA ALA A 142 -3.41 10.22 4.17
C ALA A 142 -2.03 10.79 3.84
N ILE A 143 -1.40 10.30 2.77
CA ILE A 143 -0.13 10.81 2.28
C ILE A 143 -0.27 12.27 1.84
N ALA A 144 -1.37 12.62 1.17
CA ALA A 144 -1.65 13.98 0.74
C ALA A 144 -1.68 14.98 1.91
N ARG A 145 -2.19 14.56 3.07
CA ARG A 145 -2.29 15.40 4.28
C ARG A 145 -1.01 15.46 5.10
N SER A 146 -0.15 14.44 5.03
CA SER A 146 0.94 14.24 6.00
C SER A 146 2.22 15.01 5.71
N ARG A 147 2.44 15.46 4.49
CA ARG A 147 3.72 16.03 4.01
C ARG A 147 4.92 15.08 4.07
N VAL A 148 4.71 13.79 4.28
CA VAL A 148 5.76 12.78 4.26
C VAL A 148 6.42 12.73 2.87
N PRO A 149 7.76 12.58 2.77
CA PRO A 149 8.42 12.33 1.50
C PRO A 149 7.85 11.08 0.82
N TYR A 150 7.46 11.22 -0.45
CA TYR A 150 6.79 10.16 -1.20
C TYR A 150 7.50 9.89 -2.53
N VAL A 151 7.86 8.64 -2.73
CA VAL A 151 8.27 8.10 -4.03
C VAL A 151 7.24 7.08 -4.47
N GLY A 152 6.63 7.26 -5.62
CA GLY A 152 5.62 6.34 -6.15
C GLY A 152 5.97 5.79 -7.52
N SER A 153 5.34 4.68 -7.89
CA SER A 153 5.39 4.11 -9.22
C SER A 153 4.09 3.41 -9.63
N CYS A 154 4.06 2.87 -10.84
CA CYS A 154 2.92 2.21 -11.47
C CYS A 154 2.85 0.71 -11.23
N GLY A 155 3.49 0.18 -10.17
CA GLY A 155 3.62 -1.26 -9.97
C GLY A 155 2.29 -1.99 -9.96
N ALA A 156 2.21 -3.04 -10.79
CA ALA A 156 1.06 -3.93 -10.94
C ALA A 156 -0.27 -3.22 -11.28
N LEU A 157 -0.21 -2.10 -12.02
CA LEU A 157 -1.40 -1.46 -12.60
C LEU A 157 -1.86 -2.12 -13.92
N ASP A 158 -1.11 -3.10 -14.40
CA ASP A 158 -1.47 -3.98 -15.52
C ASP A 158 -2.53 -5.01 -15.14
N MET A 159 -2.96 -5.08 -13.86
CA MET A 159 -3.88 -6.11 -13.42
C MET A 159 -4.96 -5.64 -12.46
N ILE A 160 -6.13 -6.30 -12.55
CA ILE A 160 -7.23 -6.27 -11.61
C ILE A 160 -7.32 -7.66 -10.99
N ASN A 161 -7.47 -7.74 -9.67
CA ASN A 161 -7.37 -8.98 -8.92
C ASN A 161 -8.76 -9.55 -8.59
N PHE A 162 -8.91 -10.85 -8.79
CA PHE A 162 -10.10 -11.62 -8.41
C PHE A 162 -9.68 -12.86 -7.63
N TRP A 163 -10.64 -13.46 -6.92
CA TRP A 163 -10.43 -14.75 -6.27
C TRP A 163 -10.30 -15.90 -7.28
N ALA A 164 -10.60 -17.12 -6.91
CA ALA A 164 -10.51 -18.29 -7.79
C ALA A 164 -11.21 -18.06 -9.15
N MET A 165 -10.68 -18.65 -10.23
CA MET A 165 -11.13 -18.42 -11.62
C MET A 165 -12.64 -18.57 -11.79
N GLU A 166 -13.27 -19.50 -11.10
CA GLU A 166 -14.71 -19.77 -11.13
C GLU A 166 -15.55 -18.67 -10.47
N THR A 167 -14.95 -17.82 -9.66
CA THR A 167 -15.62 -16.67 -9.03
C THR A 167 -15.57 -15.42 -9.90
N VAL A 168 -14.78 -15.43 -10.99
CA VAL A 168 -14.69 -14.29 -11.92
C VAL A 168 -16.05 -14.10 -12.59
N GLN A 169 -16.58 -12.89 -12.50
CA GLN A 169 -17.89 -12.53 -13.02
C GLN A 169 -18.00 -12.80 -14.52
N ALA A 170 -19.18 -13.22 -14.98
CA ALA A 170 -19.43 -13.62 -16.37
C ALA A 170 -19.01 -12.54 -17.40
N GLN A 171 -19.19 -11.28 -17.08
CA GLN A 171 -18.79 -10.14 -17.91
C GLN A 171 -17.30 -10.04 -18.19
N HIS A 172 -16.45 -10.65 -17.36
CA HIS A 172 -14.99 -10.62 -17.49
C HIS A 172 -14.40 -11.89 -18.11
N ARG A 173 -15.21 -12.94 -18.38
CA ARG A 173 -14.70 -14.23 -18.87
C ARG A 173 -14.05 -14.16 -20.26
N GLY A 174 -14.35 -13.15 -21.05
CA GLY A 174 -13.74 -12.91 -22.36
C GLY A 174 -12.46 -12.05 -22.31
N ARG A 175 -12.04 -11.63 -21.11
CA ARG A 175 -10.85 -10.80 -20.91
C ARG A 175 -9.58 -11.65 -20.86
N ASN A 176 -8.43 -11.01 -20.97
CA ASN A 176 -7.14 -11.67 -20.74
C ASN A 176 -7.00 -11.97 -19.23
N LEU A 177 -7.23 -13.23 -18.86
CA LEU A 177 -7.20 -13.74 -17.51
C LEU A 177 -5.97 -14.63 -17.31
N HIS A 178 -5.27 -14.44 -16.21
CA HIS A 178 -4.13 -15.26 -15.80
C HIS A 178 -4.39 -15.86 -14.43
N ARG A 179 -4.38 -17.20 -14.34
CA ARG A 179 -4.47 -17.92 -13.06
C ARG A 179 -3.11 -17.82 -12.35
N HIS A 180 -3.03 -16.97 -11.34
CA HIS A 180 -1.82 -16.81 -10.55
C HIS A 180 -1.58 -18.03 -9.62
N ASN A 181 -2.65 -18.49 -8.97
CA ASN A 181 -2.68 -19.72 -8.18
C ASN A 181 -4.13 -20.25 -8.08
N ALA A 182 -4.38 -21.25 -7.25
CA ALA A 182 -5.71 -21.84 -7.10
C ALA A 182 -6.78 -20.82 -6.64
N ASN A 183 -6.38 -19.82 -5.85
CA ASN A 183 -7.29 -18.89 -5.18
C ASN A 183 -7.28 -17.47 -5.78
N VAL A 184 -6.37 -17.16 -6.72
CA VAL A 184 -6.17 -15.80 -7.26
C VAL A 184 -6.10 -15.83 -8.77
N THR A 185 -6.92 -15.00 -9.39
CA THR A 185 -6.97 -14.75 -10.82
C THR A 185 -6.70 -13.28 -11.08
N LEU A 186 -5.80 -13.00 -12.02
CA LEU A 186 -5.44 -11.67 -12.46
C LEU A 186 -6.10 -11.41 -13.82
N MET A 187 -6.63 -10.21 -14.01
CA MET A 187 -7.22 -9.75 -15.26
C MET A 187 -6.43 -8.57 -15.79
N ARG A 188 -5.91 -8.66 -17.01
CA ARG A 188 -5.20 -7.54 -17.64
C ARG A 188 -6.10 -6.30 -17.74
N THR A 189 -5.62 -5.15 -17.31
CA THR A 189 -6.29 -3.85 -17.49
C THR A 189 -6.32 -3.46 -18.96
N THR A 190 -7.43 -2.88 -19.42
CA THR A 190 -7.57 -2.30 -20.77
C THR A 190 -6.98 -0.90 -20.83
N ALA A 191 -6.76 -0.40 -22.05
CA ALA A 191 -6.33 0.98 -22.27
C ALA A 191 -7.29 2.01 -21.65
N GLU A 192 -8.61 1.72 -21.62
CA GLU A 192 -9.59 2.61 -20.99
C GLU A 192 -9.51 2.59 -19.47
N GLU A 193 -9.36 1.41 -18.86
CA GLU A 193 -9.12 1.27 -17.43
C GLU A 193 -7.80 1.94 -17.04
N CYS A 194 -6.75 1.77 -17.84
CA CYS A 194 -5.45 2.43 -17.68
C CYS A 194 -5.56 3.97 -17.67
N ARG A 195 -6.37 4.56 -18.57
CA ARG A 195 -6.63 6.01 -18.54
C ARG A 195 -7.31 6.45 -17.25
N ARG A 196 -8.33 5.71 -16.81
CA ARG A 196 -9.05 6.02 -15.56
C ARG A 196 -8.16 5.87 -14.34
N ILE A 197 -7.33 4.84 -14.30
CA ILE A 197 -6.29 4.64 -13.26
C ILE A 197 -5.30 5.81 -13.25
N GLY A 198 -4.80 6.19 -14.44
CA GLY A 198 -3.91 7.34 -14.60
C GLY A 198 -4.53 8.63 -14.10
N GLN A 199 -5.80 8.89 -14.41
CA GLN A 199 -6.53 10.08 -13.94
C GLN A 199 -6.68 10.07 -12.40
N PHE A 200 -7.05 8.94 -11.82
CA PHE A 200 -7.11 8.78 -10.36
C PHE A 200 -5.77 9.13 -9.70
N LEU A 201 -4.67 8.56 -10.22
CA LEU A 201 -3.32 8.85 -9.73
C LEU A 201 -2.96 10.33 -9.86
N VAL A 202 -3.20 10.94 -11.00
CA VAL A 202 -2.93 12.36 -11.25
C VAL A 202 -3.66 13.24 -10.24
N ASP A 203 -4.96 12.98 -10.02
CA ASP A 203 -5.78 13.75 -9.10
C ASP A 203 -5.26 13.64 -7.66
N LYS A 204 -4.83 12.45 -7.25
CA LYS A 204 -4.25 12.22 -5.91
C LYS A 204 -2.86 12.80 -5.78
N LEU A 205 -1.95 12.47 -6.70
CA LEU A 205 -0.56 12.94 -6.68
C LEU A 205 -0.48 14.46 -6.68
N ASN A 206 -1.31 15.15 -7.46
CA ASN A 206 -1.32 16.61 -7.53
C ASN A 206 -1.77 17.30 -6.23
N ARG A 207 -2.36 16.56 -5.29
CA ARG A 207 -2.79 17.05 -3.96
C ARG A 207 -1.75 16.83 -2.86
N LEU A 208 -0.73 16.01 -3.10
CA LEU A 208 0.32 15.75 -2.11
C LEU A 208 1.05 17.04 -1.75
N GLN A 209 1.24 17.30 -0.46
CA GLN A 209 1.83 18.54 0.06
C GLN A 209 3.32 18.40 0.40
N GLY A 210 3.83 17.19 0.51
CA GLY A 210 5.25 16.88 0.73
C GLY A 210 6.05 16.81 -0.55
N PRO A 211 7.36 16.51 -0.46
CA PRO A 211 8.18 16.20 -1.63
C PRO A 211 7.70 14.93 -2.34
N VAL A 212 7.55 14.99 -3.66
CA VAL A 212 7.03 13.90 -4.48
C VAL A 212 8.00 13.55 -5.60
N ARG A 213 8.25 12.26 -5.77
CA ARG A 213 8.85 11.69 -6.97
C ARG A 213 7.94 10.60 -7.48
N PHE A 214 7.57 10.63 -8.75
CA PHE A 214 6.80 9.56 -9.36
C PHE A 214 7.55 9.01 -10.56
N LEU A 215 7.83 7.70 -10.56
CA LEU A 215 8.68 7.06 -11.57
C LEU A 215 7.82 6.15 -12.46
N ILE A 216 7.97 6.32 -13.78
CA ILE A 216 7.25 5.54 -14.80
C ILE A 216 8.21 4.55 -15.46
N PRO A 217 7.96 3.23 -15.33
CA PRO A 217 8.76 2.18 -15.95
C PRO A 217 8.21 1.86 -17.36
N LEU A 218 8.78 2.45 -18.41
CA LEU A 218 8.34 2.21 -19.80
C LEU A 218 8.53 0.77 -20.28
N GLY A 219 9.37 -0.01 -19.61
CA GLY A 219 9.63 -1.42 -19.91
C GLY A 219 8.61 -2.39 -19.29
N GLY A 220 7.56 -1.86 -18.66
CA GLY A 220 6.49 -2.63 -18.02
C GLY A 220 6.40 -2.46 -16.52
N VAL A 221 5.18 -2.61 -16.00
CA VAL A 221 4.81 -2.27 -14.62
C VAL A 221 4.79 -3.48 -13.66
N SER A 222 5.04 -4.69 -14.17
CA SER A 222 5.10 -5.92 -13.39
C SER A 222 5.98 -6.98 -14.05
N MET A 223 6.16 -8.13 -13.37
CA MET A 223 6.83 -9.27 -13.99
C MET A 223 5.98 -9.95 -15.08
N LEU A 224 4.67 -9.75 -15.10
CA LEU A 224 3.76 -10.26 -16.13
C LEU A 224 3.62 -9.30 -17.33
N ASP A 225 4.04 -8.06 -17.15
CA ASP A 225 4.02 -7.00 -18.14
C ASP A 225 5.45 -6.71 -18.60
N ALA A 226 5.95 -7.59 -19.43
CA ALA A 226 7.24 -7.50 -20.10
C ALA A 226 7.17 -8.23 -21.45
N PRO A 227 8.07 -7.97 -22.41
CA PRO A 227 8.07 -8.65 -23.70
C PRO A 227 7.99 -10.17 -23.56
N GLY A 228 6.97 -10.78 -24.21
CA GLY A 228 6.72 -12.21 -24.16
C GLY A 228 5.96 -12.72 -22.93
N GLN A 229 5.60 -11.86 -21.99
CA GLN A 229 4.81 -12.20 -20.81
C GLN A 229 3.29 -12.05 -21.07
N PRO A 230 2.44 -12.73 -20.27
CA PRO A 230 0.99 -12.81 -20.51
C PRO A 230 0.25 -11.47 -20.57
N PHE A 231 0.75 -10.45 -19.87
CA PHE A 231 0.10 -9.14 -19.76
C PHE A 231 0.79 -8.04 -20.56
N TRP A 232 1.81 -8.40 -21.36
CA TRP A 232 2.50 -7.42 -22.18
C TRP A 232 1.54 -6.74 -23.18
N ASP A 233 1.20 -5.48 -22.92
CA ASP A 233 0.34 -4.65 -23.75
C ASP A 233 0.83 -3.19 -23.73
N PRO A 234 1.83 -2.86 -24.59
CA PRO A 234 2.37 -1.50 -24.66
C PRO A 234 1.36 -0.42 -24.99
N ALA A 235 0.22 -0.77 -25.66
CA ALA A 235 -0.82 0.20 -25.97
C ALA A 235 -1.64 0.58 -24.73
N ALA A 236 -1.94 -0.40 -23.87
CA ALA A 236 -2.61 -0.16 -22.61
C ALA A 236 -1.69 0.62 -21.64
N ASP A 237 -0.40 0.25 -21.56
CA ASP A 237 0.58 0.95 -20.73
C ASP A 237 0.78 2.39 -21.18
N LYS A 238 0.88 2.60 -22.49
CA LYS A 238 0.97 3.95 -23.05
C LYS A 238 -0.23 4.81 -22.67
N ALA A 239 -1.43 4.24 -22.62
CA ALA A 239 -2.63 4.97 -22.22
C ALA A 239 -2.57 5.43 -20.75
N LEU A 240 -1.97 4.63 -19.85
CA LEU A 240 -1.68 5.02 -18.47
C LEU A 240 -0.62 6.13 -18.41
N PHE A 241 0.50 5.90 -19.10
CA PHE A 241 1.67 6.80 -19.03
C PHE A 241 1.39 8.17 -19.64
N ASP A 242 0.64 8.23 -20.76
CA ASP A 242 0.25 9.50 -21.39
C ASP A 242 -0.56 10.39 -20.43
N VAL A 243 -1.50 9.80 -19.68
CA VAL A 243 -2.29 10.54 -18.67
C VAL A 243 -1.41 11.05 -17.54
N LEU A 244 -0.52 10.20 -17.03
CA LEU A 244 0.41 10.58 -15.95
C LEU A 244 1.37 11.68 -16.40
N ILE A 245 1.96 11.55 -17.59
CA ILE A 245 2.91 12.52 -18.13
C ILE A 245 2.26 13.88 -18.38
N SER A 246 1.05 13.88 -18.96
CA SER A 246 0.35 15.12 -19.29
C SER A 246 -0.32 15.79 -18.08
N GLY A 247 -0.76 14.99 -17.09
CA GLY A 247 -1.55 15.49 -15.96
C GLY A 247 -0.74 15.80 -14.70
N PHE A 248 0.46 15.24 -14.53
CA PHE A 248 1.28 15.44 -13.33
C PHE A 248 1.86 16.86 -13.29
N ARG A 249 1.58 17.58 -12.22
CA ARG A 249 2.12 18.93 -12.00
C ARG A 249 3.51 18.87 -11.42
N THR A 250 4.51 19.32 -12.18
CA THR A 250 5.90 19.41 -11.74
C THR A 250 6.16 20.68 -10.93
N GLY A 251 7.23 20.72 -10.14
CA GLY A 251 7.62 21.84 -9.30
C GLY A 251 8.96 21.60 -8.61
N VAL A 252 9.35 22.49 -7.70
CA VAL A 252 10.63 22.40 -6.97
C VAL A 252 10.77 21.05 -6.25
N ASP A 253 9.73 20.66 -5.50
CA ASP A 253 9.71 19.43 -4.73
C ASP A 253 8.95 18.28 -5.42
N ARG A 254 8.57 18.48 -6.69
CA ARG A 254 7.71 17.54 -7.43
C ARG A 254 8.33 17.20 -8.77
N ARG A 255 8.65 15.92 -8.98
CA ARG A 255 9.23 15.45 -10.24
C ARG A 255 8.56 14.18 -10.72
N LEU A 256 8.34 14.12 -12.04
CA LEU A 256 8.01 12.91 -12.78
C LEU A 256 9.28 12.44 -13.49
N VAL A 257 9.62 11.18 -13.33
CA VAL A 257 10.82 10.56 -13.94
C VAL A 257 10.36 9.41 -14.83
N VAL A 258 10.75 9.42 -16.09
CA VAL A 258 10.38 8.39 -17.07
C VAL A 258 11.63 7.61 -17.45
N LEU A 259 11.60 6.28 -17.30
CA LEU A 259 12.76 5.41 -17.50
C LEU A 259 12.42 4.24 -18.43
N PRO A 260 13.36 3.84 -19.33
CA PRO A 260 13.10 2.79 -20.33
C PRO A 260 13.23 1.36 -19.75
N HIS A 261 13.05 1.19 -18.45
CA HIS A 261 13.26 -0.06 -17.73
C HIS A 261 11.93 -0.69 -17.31
N ASN A 262 11.91 -2.02 -17.08
CA ASN A 262 10.84 -2.66 -16.33
C ASN A 262 10.97 -2.31 -14.84
N ILE A 263 9.85 -2.30 -14.14
CA ILE A 263 9.81 -1.97 -12.70
C ILE A 263 10.74 -2.85 -11.84
N ASN A 264 11.00 -4.09 -12.28
CA ASN A 264 11.86 -5.04 -11.59
C ASN A 264 13.33 -4.99 -12.02
N ASP A 265 13.69 -4.10 -12.95
CA ASP A 265 15.07 -3.97 -13.41
C ASP A 265 15.96 -3.29 -12.36
N PRO A 266 17.20 -3.73 -12.18
CA PRO A 266 18.12 -3.10 -11.23
C PRO A 266 18.25 -1.59 -11.39
N ALA A 267 18.33 -1.10 -12.62
CA ALA A 267 18.45 0.33 -12.90
C ALA A 267 17.19 1.13 -12.47
N PHE A 268 15.98 0.52 -12.52
CA PHE A 268 14.76 1.15 -12.01
C PHE A 268 14.74 1.15 -10.47
N ILE A 269 15.18 0.06 -9.86
CA ILE A 269 15.36 -0.05 -8.40
C ILE A 269 16.29 1.03 -7.88
N ASP A 270 17.47 1.18 -8.51
CA ASP A 270 18.45 2.20 -8.14
C ASP A 270 17.85 3.60 -8.27
N ALA A 271 17.10 3.86 -9.33
CA ALA A 271 16.44 5.16 -9.53
C ALA A 271 15.38 5.45 -8.44
N LEU A 272 14.61 4.46 -7.99
CA LEU A 272 13.68 4.62 -6.86
C LEU A 272 14.41 5.01 -5.57
N VAL A 273 15.48 4.31 -5.26
CA VAL A 273 16.32 4.56 -4.07
C VAL A 273 16.98 5.94 -4.15
N ASP A 274 17.56 6.31 -5.28
CA ASP A 274 18.20 7.61 -5.48
C ASP A 274 17.21 8.77 -5.32
N ASN A 275 16.02 8.64 -5.90
CA ASN A 275 14.97 9.64 -5.78
C ASN A 275 14.46 9.75 -4.32
N PHE A 276 14.36 8.63 -3.60
CA PHE A 276 14.03 8.65 -2.19
C PHE A 276 15.12 9.35 -1.36
N ASN A 277 16.37 9.02 -1.58
CA ASN A 277 17.50 9.65 -0.89
C ASN A 277 17.56 11.17 -1.08
N GLN A 278 17.21 11.66 -2.29
CA GLN A 278 17.16 13.10 -2.57
C GLN A 278 16.12 13.86 -1.75
N ILE A 279 14.99 13.22 -1.41
CA ILE A 279 13.88 13.89 -0.73
C ILE A 279 13.77 13.57 0.75
N SER A 280 14.30 12.44 1.22
CA SER A 280 14.22 12.01 2.63
C SER A 280 15.10 12.84 3.57
N GLY A 281 16.23 13.36 3.10
CA GLY A 281 17.15 14.19 3.91
C GLY A 281 16.54 15.50 4.40
N SER A 282 15.57 16.06 3.68
CA SER A 282 14.82 17.26 4.09
C SER A 282 13.73 16.97 5.14
N GLY A 283 13.31 15.70 5.29
CA GLY A 283 12.27 15.27 6.24
C GLY A 283 12.79 14.83 7.61
N LEU A 284 13.97 14.22 7.66
CA LEU A 284 14.56 13.72 8.91
C LEU A 284 14.87 14.81 9.94
N ALA A 285 15.21 16.01 9.50
CA ALA A 285 15.43 17.16 10.39
C ALA A 285 14.15 17.64 11.13
N ARG A 286 12.95 17.27 10.65
CA ARG A 286 11.67 17.70 11.22
C ARG A 286 11.08 16.70 12.23
N VAL A 287 11.43 15.42 12.14
CA VAL A 287 10.92 14.39 13.07
C VAL A 287 11.71 14.41 14.39
N ALA A 288 13.00 14.78 14.36
CA ALA A 288 13.83 14.91 15.56
C ALA A 288 13.53 16.16 16.43
N SER A 289 12.65 17.07 15.96
CA SER A 289 12.29 18.31 16.66
C SER A 289 10.85 18.32 17.23
N ARG A 290 10.20 17.17 17.29
CA ARG A 290 8.91 16.96 17.95
C ARG A 290 9.07 15.88 19.01
#